data_3a08a7dd28392b33cfe878eecb75b25c
#
_entry.id   3a08a7dd28392b33cfe878eecb75b25c
#
_cell.length_a   1.000
_cell.length_b   1.000
_cell.length_c   1.000
_cell.angle_alpha   90.00
_cell.angle_beta   90.00
_cell.angle_gamma   90.00
#
_symmetry.space_group_name_H-M   'P 1'
#
loop_
_entity.id
_entity.type
_entity.pdbx_description
1 polymer ?
#
loop_
_entity_poly.entity_id
_entity_poly.type
_entity_poly.pdbx_seq_one_letter_code
_entity_poly.pdbx_strand_id
1 'polypeptide(L)'
;MSRQDSEAERAVIIIPEIYGMNQYIHDWAEFFRVQDYDIFCVDLSPEERVYQYAQSNEAYQAFVENNSFERYREIATDIEELKKFYNKIIVFGSSVGATIAWRLTENPYCDGMIGFYGSRIRDYLDVSPVCPCLLIFSEQEASFEVRSIIPRLKQKETVDTFVLSGCHGFADRYGDYYCEQSGNKGLDMVKSFLRKID
;
A
#
# COMPACT_ATOMS: atom_id res chain seq x y z
N MET A 1 14.00 -5.53 10.52
CA MET A 1 13.71 -6.62 9.55
C MET A 1 14.98 -7.40 9.25
N SER A 2 14.95 -8.72 9.07
CA SER A 2 16.12 -9.56 8.79
C SER A 2 15.90 -10.37 7.53
N ARG A 3 16.93 -10.46 6.68
CA ARG A 3 16.94 -11.34 5.50
C ARG A 3 16.92 -12.80 5.96
N GLN A 4 15.97 -13.58 5.47
CA GLN A 4 16.10 -15.03 5.41
C GLN A 4 17.03 -15.35 4.22
N ASP A 5 17.74 -16.49 4.22
CA ASP A 5 18.65 -16.91 3.14
C ASP A 5 17.88 -17.08 1.81
N SER A 6 17.56 -15.98 1.15
CA SER A 6 16.84 -15.89 -0.11
C SER A 6 17.80 -15.49 -1.22
N GLU A 7 17.63 -16.09 -2.41
CA GLU A 7 18.30 -15.67 -3.64
C GLU A 7 17.60 -14.50 -4.34
N ALA A 8 16.46 -14.01 -3.80
CA ALA A 8 15.69 -12.94 -4.42
C ALA A 8 16.49 -11.62 -4.42
N GLU A 9 16.53 -10.97 -5.57
CA GLU A 9 17.13 -9.65 -5.74
C GLU A 9 16.13 -8.51 -5.51
N ARG A 10 14.87 -8.86 -5.25
CA ARG A 10 13.72 -7.95 -5.13
C ARG A 10 13.03 -8.12 -3.79
N ALA A 11 12.64 -7.02 -3.20
CA ALA A 11 11.87 -6.99 -1.96
C ALA A 11 10.58 -6.18 -2.10
N VAL A 12 9.54 -6.58 -1.39
CA VAL A 12 8.34 -5.78 -1.21
C VAL A 12 8.08 -5.54 0.27
N ILE A 13 7.82 -4.28 0.60
CA ILE A 13 7.34 -3.89 1.92
C ILE A 13 5.82 -3.75 1.83
N ILE A 14 5.09 -4.60 2.55
CA ILE A 14 3.63 -4.60 2.60
C ILE A 14 3.18 -3.87 3.85
N ILE A 15 2.40 -2.80 3.65
CA ILE A 15 1.85 -1.97 4.71
C ILE A 15 0.33 -2.22 4.78
N PRO A 16 -0.17 -2.85 5.85
CA PRO A 16 -1.56 -3.26 5.96
C PRO A 16 -2.52 -2.09 6.15
N GLU A 17 -3.79 -2.42 6.18
CA GLU A 17 -4.87 -1.57 6.64
C GLU A 17 -4.91 -1.53 8.19
N ILE A 18 -5.94 -0.86 8.73
CA ILE A 18 -6.18 -0.79 10.18
C ILE A 18 -6.43 -2.16 10.84
N TYR A 19 -6.76 -3.18 10.05
CA TYR A 19 -7.09 -4.52 10.56
C TYR A 19 -5.86 -5.38 10.89
N GLY A 20 -4.64 -4.87 10.61
CA GLY A 20 -3.39 -5.61 10.85
C GLY A 20 -3.14 -6.71 9.80
N MET A 21 -2.41 -7.74 10.20
CA MET A 21 -1.96 -8.84 9.33
C MET A 21 -3.07 -9.88 9.09
N ASN A 22 -4.17 -9.45 8.45
CA ASN A 22 -5.30 -10.30 8.14
C ASN A 22 -5.06 -11.16 6.88
N GLN A 23 -6.06 -12.00 6.49
CA GLN A 23 -5.93 -12.90 5.35
C GLN A 23 -5.75 -12.15 4.01
N TYR A 24 -6.33 -10.96 3.86
CA TYR A 24 -6.13 -10.12 2.68
C TYR A 24 -4.65 -9.73 2.49
N ILE A 25 -3.97 -9.37 3.56
CA ILE A 25 -2.54 -9.05 3.53
C ILE A 25 -1.69 -10.30 3.25
N HIS A 26 -2.07 -11.46 3.81
CA HIS A 26 -1.41 -12.73 3.50
C HIS A 26 -1.56 -13.13 2.02
N ASP A 27 -2.72 -12.88 1.41
CA ASP A 27 -2.93 -13.14 -0.02
C ASP A 27 -2.02 -12.26 -0.89
N TRP A 28 -1.83 -10.97 -0.52
CA TRP A 28 -0.87 -10.11 -1.22
C TRP A 28 0.58 -10.55 -1.01
N ALA A 29 0.94 -10.98 0.20
CA ALA A 29 2.25 -11.53 0.47
C ALA A 29 2.54 -12.77 -0.41
N GLU A 30 1.57 -13.67 -0.54
CA GLU A 30 1.71 -14.83 -1.42
C GLU A 30 1.78 -14.44 -2.90
N PHE A 31 0.95 -13.46 -3.32
CA PHE A 31 1.01 -12.93 -4.69
C PHE A 31 2.42 -12.44 -5.03
N PHE A 32 3.05 -11.63 -4.17
CA PHE A 32 4.40 -11.12 -4.42
C PHE A 32 5.48 -12.19 -4.32
N ARG A 33 5.32 -13.18 -3.42
CA ARG A 33 6.26 -14.31 -3.30
C ARG A 33 6.32 -15.11 -4.61
N VAL A 34 5.19 -15.36 -5.26
CA VAL A 34 5.12 -16.02 -6.57
C VAL A 34 5.73 -15.19 -7.70
N GLN A 35 5.93 -13.89 -7.49
CA GLN A 35 6.63 -12.97 -8.40
C GLN A 35 8.13 -12.82 -8.03
N ASP A 36 8.70 -13.72 -7.23
CA ASP A 36 10.09 -13.71 -6.76
C ASP A 36 10.49 -12.45 -5.96
N TYR A 37 9.59 -11.95 -5.10
CA TYR A 37 9.91 -10.92 -4.13
C TYR A 37 10.07 -11.54 -2.73
N ASP A 38 11.09 -11.09 -2.00
CA ASP A 38 11.14 -11.28 -0.55
C ASP A 38 10.14 -10.33 0.12
N ILE A 39 9.44 -10.84 1.14
CA ILE A 39 8.29 -10.17 1.75
C ILE A 39 8.66 -9.61 3.11
N PHE A 40 8.44 -8.32 3.29
CA PHE A 40 8.57 -7.60 4.55
C PHE A 40 7.23 -6.96 4.91
N CYS A 41 6.54 -7.54 5.88
CA CYS A 41 5.27 -6.99 6.35
C CYS A 41 5.52 -6.05 7.53
N VAL A 42 4.91 -4.87 7.48
CA VAL A 42 4.91 -3.90 8.59
C VAL A 42 3.67 -4.15 9.42
N ASP A 43 3.83 -4.35 10.71
CA ASP A 43 2.68 -4.35 11.60
C ASP A 43 2.42 -2.93 12.13
N LEU A 44 1.24 -2.41 11.83
CA LEU A 44 0.77 -1.10 12.28
C LEU A 44 -0.11 -1.21 13.54
N SER A 45 -0.47 -2.43 13.93
CA SER A 45 -1.35 -2.66 15.08
C SER A 45 -0.55 -2.78 16.38
N PRO A 46 -1.10 -2.34 17.51
CA PRO A 46 -0.51 -2.61 18.81
C PRO A 46 -0.48 -4.12 19.07
N GLU A 47 0.64 -4.62 19.60
CA GLU A 47 0.77 -6.01 20.05
C GLU A 47 0.44 -7.04 18.93
N GLU A 48 0.70 -6.70 17.64
CA GLU A 48 0.43 -7.59 16.50
C GLU A 48 -1.04 -8.04 16.40
N ARG A 49 -1.95 -7.20 16.88
CA ARG A 49 -3.38 -7.54 16.94
C ARG A 49 -4.03 -7.50 15.56
N VAL A 50 -4.76 -8.57 15.23
CA VAL A 50 -5.64 -8.63 14.06
C VAL A 50 -7.07 -8.30 14.48
N TYR A 51 -7.66 -7.28 13.86
CA TYR A 51 -9.02 -6.85 14.11
C TYR A 51 -10.00 -7.50 13.11
N GLN A 52 -11.21 -7.84 13.59
CA GLN A 52 -12.30 -8.22 12.71
C GLN A 52 -12.88 -6.99 12.00
N TYR A 53 -13.46 -7.14 10.81
CA TYR A 53 -14.07 -6.02 10.06
C TYR A 53 -15.13 -5.27 10.86
N ALA A 54 -15.92 -5.97 11.68
CA ALA A 54 -16.90 -5.36 12.57
C ALA A 54 -16.27 -4.44 13.65
N GLN A 55 -14.97 -4.54 13.89
CA GLN A 55 -14.22 -3.73 14.85
C GLN A 55 -13.54 -2.51 14.21
N SER A 56 -14.01 -2.04 13.06
CA SER A 56 -13.37 -0.96 12.28
C SER A 56 -13.12 0.31 13.09
N ASN A 57 -14.05 0.70 13.96
CA ASN A 57 -13.90 1.88 14.82
C ASN A 57 -12.79 1.68 15.86
N GLU A 58 -12.75 0.53 16.52
CA GLU A 58 -11.71 0.17 17.50
C GLU A 58 -10.33 0.13 16.83
N ALA A 59 -10.24 -0.54 15.68
CA ALA A 59 -9.02 -0.65 14.90
C ALA A 59 -8.50 0.73 14.46
N TYR A 60 -9.40 1.62 14.00
CA TYR A 60 -9.02 2.98 13.59
C TYR A 60 -8.57 3.83 14.78
N GLN A 61 -9.25 3.74 15.93
CA GLN A 61 -8.83 4.44 17.14
C GLN A 61 -7.44 3.98 17.60
N ALA A 62 -7.19 2.68 17.67
CA ALA A 62 -5.88 2.14 18.01
C ALA A 62 -4.79 2.62 17.04
N PHE A 63 -5.07 2.63 15.73
CA PHE A 63 -4.16 3.16 14.71
C PHE A 63 -3.81 4.62 14.94
N VAL A 64 -4.80 5.47 15.27
CA VAL A 64 -4.58 6.91 15.51
C VAL A 64 -3.84 7.15 16.82
N GLU A 65 -4.23 6.47 17.91
CA GLU A 65 -3.62 6.61 19.24
C GLU A 65 -2.14 6.23 19.22
N ASN A 66 -1.76 5.25 18.41
CA ASN A 66 -0.36 4.85 18.22
C ASN A 66 0.39 5.72 17.21
N ASN A 67 -0.21 6.83 16.72
CA ASN A 67 0.39 7.73 15.73
C ASN A 67 0.96 7.00 14.49
N SER A 68 0.26 5.95 14.06
CA SER A 68 0.76 4.99 13.08
C SER A 68 1.04 5.58 11.70
N PHE A 69 0.48 6.77 11.36
CA PHE A 69 0.87 7.49 10.15
C PHE A 69 2.35 7.93 10.15
N GLU A 70 2.95 8.15 11.31
CA GLU A 70 4.36 8.56 11.42
C GLU A 70 5.34 7.38 11.31
N ARG A 71 4.85 6.15 11.31
CA ARG A 71 5.64 4.94 11.07
C ARG A 71 6.37 4.96 9.71
N TYR A 72 5.95 5.82 8.77
CA TYR A 72 6.69 6.00 7.52
C TYR A 72 8.16 6.34 7.73
N ARG A 73 8.53 7.00 8.83
CA ARG A 73 9.93 7.37 9.13
C ARG A 73 10.79 6.15 9.44
N GLU A 74 10.24 5.22 10.23
CA GLU A 74 10.90 3.95 10.55
C GLU A 74 11.02 3.07 9.30
N ILE A 75 9.92 2.98 8.53
CA ILE A 75 9.90 2.22 7.28
C ILE A 75 10.90 2.80 6.25
N ALA A 76 11.07 4.13 6.21
CA ALA A 76 12.07 4.76 5.35
C ALA A 76 13.49 4.30 5.71
N THR A 77 13.80 4.17 7.01
CA THR A 77 15.09 3.62 7.48
C THR A 77 15.21 2.14 7.11
N ASP A 78 14.15 1.36 7.24
CA ASP A 78 14.14 -0.05 6.82
C ASP A 78 14.41 -0.20 5.31
N ILE A 79 13.87 0.68 4.47
CA ILE A 79 14.16 0.72 3.02
C ILE A 79 15.65 0.94 2.78
N GLU A 80 16.26 1.90 3.47
CA GLU A 80 17.71 2.18 3.33
C GLU A 80 18.58 0.98 3.73
N GLU A 81 18.20 0.28 4.79
CA GLU A 81 18.90 -0.93 5.22
C GLU A 81 18.71 -2.10 4.23
N LEU A 82 17.50 -2.31 3.76
CA LEU A 82 17.18 -3.36 2.79
C LEU A 82 17.86 -3.11 1.44
N LYS A 83 18.04 -1.85 1.03
CA LYS A 83 18.71 -1.51 -0.23
C LYS A 83 20.17 -2.00 -0.33
N LYS A 84 20.78 -2.32 0.79
CA LYS A 84 22.12 -2.94 0.83
C LYS A 84 22.14 -4.39 0.33
N PHE A 85 20.96 -5.02 0.28
CA PHE A 85 20.81 -6.45 -0.04
C PHE A 85 19.92 -6.69 -1.27
N TYR A 86 19.06 -5.74 -1.64
CA TYR A 86 18.10 -5.87 -2.73
C TYR A 86 18.32 -4.81 -3.80
N ASN A 87 18.34 -5.26 -5.05
CA ASN A 87 18.46 -4.36 -6.21
C ASN A 87 17.20 -3.54 -6.40
N LYS A 88 16.03 -4.12 -6.07
CA LYS A 88 14.72 -3.47 -6.21
C LYS A 88 13.91 -3.60 -4.92
N ILE A 89 13.36 -2.48 -4.45
CA ILE A 89 12.45 -2.42 -3.31
C ILE A 89 11.20 -1.68 -3.72
N ILE A 90 10.05 -2.35 -3.66
CA ILE A 90 8.75 -1.71 -3.86
C ILE A 90 7.97 -1.66 -2.55
N VAL A 91 7.04 -0.71 -2.47
CA VAL A 91 6.14 -0.58 -1.33
C VAL A 91 4.71 -0.79 -1.79
N PHE A 92 4.01 -1.70 -1.14
CA PHE A 92 2.59 -1.96 -1.35
C PHE A 92 1.80 -1.53 -0.12
N GLY A 93 0.65 -0.89 -0.33
CA GLY A 93 -0.25 -0.56 0.77
C GLY A 93 -1.71 -0.45 0.34
N SER A 94 -2.61 -0.64 1.29
CA SER A 94 -4.03 -0.40 1.11
C SER A 94 -4.57 0.48 2.24
N SER A 95 -5.58 1.31 1.96
CA SER A 95 -6.18 2.24 2.91
C SER A 95 -5.15 3.15 3.60
N VAL A 96 -5.02 3.10 4.92
CA VAL A 96 -3.99 3.83 5.69
C VAL A 96 -2.58 3.43 5.26
N GLY A 97 -2.37 2.14 4.94
CA GLY A 97 -1.10 1.63 4.43
C GLY A 97 -0.72 2.25 3.09
N ALA A 98 -1.67 2.49 2.19
CA ALA A 98 -1.43 3.19 0.93
C ALA A 98 -1.03 4.66 1.17
N THR A 99 -1.57 5.30 2.20
CA THR A 99 -1.19 6.67 2.58
C THR A 99 0.23 6.72 3.14
N ILE A 100 0.62 5.73 3.95
CA ILE A 100 1.99 5.61 4.45
C ILE A 100 2.95 5.32 3.29
N ALA A 101 2.60 4.35 2.41
CA ALA A 101 3.38 4.02 1.22
C ALA A 101 3.60 5.24 0.30
N TRP A 102 2.57 6.08 0.13
CA TRP A 102 2.67 7.33 -0.62
C TRP A 102 3.75 8.27 -0.07
N ARG A 103 3.84 8.41 1.25
CA ARG A 103 4.85 9.27 1.92
C ARG A 103 6.27 8.73 1.78
N LEU A 104 6.44 7.43 1.48
CA LEU A 104 7.74 6.79 1.25
C LEU A 104 8.27 7.01 -0.17
N THR A 105 7.47 7.50 -1.09
CA THR A 105 7.86 7.65 -2.51
C THR A 105 8.90 8.75 -2.78
N GLU A 106 9.18 9.61 -1.79
CA GLU A 106 10.29 10.58 -1.85
C GLU A 106 11.63 9.96 -1.43
N ASN A 107 11.62 8.72 -0.88
CA ASN A 107 12.85 8.00 -0.55
C ASN A 107 13.52 7.52 -1.83
N PRO A 108 14.79 7.90 -2.11
CA PRO A 108 15.49 7.54 -3.36
C PRO A 108 15.78 6.05 -3.51
N TYR A 109 15.61 5.28 -2.44
CA TYR A 109 15.78 3.83 -2.43
C TYR A 109 14.46 3.05 -2.61
N CYS A 110 13.33 3.75 -2.74
CA CYS A 110 12.05 3.18 -3.13
C CYS A 110 11.98 3.11 -4.65
N ASP A 111 11.89 1.92 -5.23
CA ASP A 111 11.92 1.71 -6.69
C ASP A 111 10.51 1.62 -7.30
N GLY A 112 9.46 1.61 -6.49
CA GLY A 112 8.08 1.63 -6.94
C GLY A 112 7.07 1.58 -5.80
N MET A 113 5.88 2.11 -6.06
CA MET A 113 4.80 2.13 -5.06
C MET A 113 3.48 1.68 -5.69
N ILE A 114 2.73 0.86 -4.96
CA ILE A 114 1.39 0.40 -5.31
C ILE A 114 0.45 0.73 -4.14
N GLY A 115 -0.60 1.48 -4.41
CA GLY A 115 -1.56 1.88 -3.38
C GLY A 115 -3.02 1.68 -3.79
N PHE A 116 -3.78 1.01 -2.93
CA PHE A 116 -5.23 0.84 -3.07
C PHE A 116 -5.98 1.75 -2.09
N TYR A 117 -6.97 2.46 -2.60
CA TYR A 117 -7.92 3.32 -1.87
C TYR A 117 -7.32 4.12 -0.71
N GLY A 118 -6.15 4.73 -0.93
CA GLY A 118 -5.45 5.57 0.06
C GLY A 118 -6.14 6.92 0.27
N SER A 119 -7.23 6.94 1.04
CA SER A 119 -8.09 8.12 1.16
C SER A 119 -7.39 9.33 1.78
N ARG A 120 -6.42 9.12 2.68
CA ARG A 120 -5.66 10.19 3.34
C ARG A 120 -4.49 10.72 2.50
N ILE A 121 -4.23 10.17 1.31
CA ILE A 121 -3.30 10.77 0.33
C ILE A 121 -3.70 12.22 0.03
N ARG A 122 -4.99 12.59 0.14
CA ARG A 122 -5.48 13.97 0.00
C ARG A 122 -4.81 14.96 0.95
N ASP A 123 -4.31 14.50 2.08
CA ASP A 123 -3.64 15.34 3.09
C ASP A 123 -2.13 15.51 2.79
N TYR A 124 -1.60 14.77 1.80
CA TYR A 124 -0.17 14.71 1.44
C TYR A 124 0.07 14.90 -0.06
N LEU A 125 -0.71 15.77 -0.71
CA LEU A 125 -0.61 16.01 -2.16
C LEU A 125 0.68 16.74 -2.57
N ASP A 126 1.41 17.31 -1.61
CA ASP A 126 2.69 17.97 -1.84
C ASP A 126 3.88 16.99 -1.97
N VAL A 127 3.71 15.74 -1.55
CA VAL A 127 4.69 14.67 -1.77
C VAL A 127 5.07 14.61 -3.24
N SER A 128 6.38 14.55 -3.52
CA SER A 128 6.95 14.53 -4.87
C SER A 128 7.64 13.20 -5.12
N PRO A 129 6.92 12.19 -5.66
CA PRO A 129 7.46 10.86 -5.88
C PRO A 129 8.67 10.87 -6.81
N VAL A 130 9.72 10.16 -6.41
CA VAL A 130 10.93 9.94 -7.23
C VAL A 130 10.94 8.56 -7.91
N CYS A 131 9.93 7.74 -7.66
CA CYS A 131 9.75 6.42 -8.25
C CYS A 131 8.38 6.28 -8.94
N PRO A 132 8.21 5.31 -9.85
CA PRO A 132 6.90 4.98 -10.40
C PRO A 132 5.88 4.63 -9.31
N CYS A 133 4.66 5.17 -9.45
CA CYS A 133 3.57 4.95 -8.51
C CYS A 133 2.30 4.51 -9.23
N LEU A 134 1.65 3.48 -8.74
CA LEU A 134 0.32 3.05 -9.15
C LEU A 134 -0.67 3.33 -8.01
N LEU A 135 -1.60 4.26 -8.24
CA LEU A 135 -2.66 4.59 -7.29
C LEU A 135 -4.02 4.17 -7.84
N ILE A 136 -4.70 3.29 -7.14
CA ILE A 136 -6.02 2.76 -7.50
C ILE A 136 -7.02 3.18 -6.41
N PHE A 137 -7.87 4.13 -6.73
CA PHE A 137 -8.89 4.65 -5.81
C PHE A 137 -10.24 3.96 -6.03
N SER A 138 -11.04 3.88 -4.98
CA SER A 138 -12.46 3.54 -5.05
C SER A 138 -13.26 4.75 -5.58
N GLU A 139 -14.30 4.50 -6.35
CA GLU A 139 -15.19 5.56 -6.82
C GLU A 139 -15.99 6.17 -5.68
N GLN A 140 -16.32 5.37 -4.68
CA GLN A 140 -17.13 5.79 -3.53
C GLN A 140 -16.27 5.78 -2.25
N GLU A 141 -15.95 6.97 -1.77
CA GLU A 141 -15.30 7.20 -0.50
C GLU A 141 -16.21 8.01 0.41
N ALA A 142 -16.42 7.54 1.65
CA ALA A 142 -17.32 8.20 2.59
C ALA A 142 -16.77 9.56 3.07
N SER A 143 -15.46 9.77 3.01
CA SER A 143 -14.79 10.89 3.67
C SER A 143 -14.43 12.05 2.74
N PHE A 144 -14.49 11.86 1.39
CA PHE A 144 -14.16 12.90 0.41
C PHE A 144 -14.54 12.52 -1.02
N GLU A 145 -14.56 13.49 -1.92
CA GLU A 145 -14.74 13.28 -3.36
C GLU A 145 -13.39 12.94 -4.02
N VAL A 146 -13.21 11.68 -4.40
CA VAL A 146 -11.93 11.16 -4.97
C VAL A 146 -11.51 11.95 -6.21
N ARG A 147 -12.46 12.31 -7.08
CA ARG A 147 -12.18 13.02 -8.33
C ARG A 147 -11.56 14.40 -8.11
N SER A 148 -11.69 14.97 -6.89
CA SER A 148 -11.11 16.28 -6.57
C SER A 148 -9.58 16.29 -6.50
N ILE A 149 -8.97 15.16 -6.15
CA ILE A 149 -7.50 15.06 -6.02
C ILE A 149 -6.81 14.52 -7.29
N ILE A 150 -7.54 13.81 -8.16
CA ILE A 150 -6.97 13.18 -9.36
C ILE A 150 -6.22 14.16 -10.27
N PRO A 151 -6.71 15.38 -10.57
CA PRO A 151 -5.99 16.32 -11.42
C PRO A 151 -4.61 16.69 -10.87
N ARG A 152 -4.48 16.83 -9.54
CA ARG A 152 -3.21 17.16 -8.88
C ARG A 152 -2.23 15.99 -8.88
N LEU A 153 -2.72 14.77 -8.69
CA LEU A 153 -1.90 13.57 -8.77
C LEU A 153 -1.39 13.33 -10.19
N LYS A 154 -2.22 13.55 -11.21
CA LYS A 154 -1.86 13.40 -12.63
C LYS A 154 -0.82 14.41 -13.13
N GLN A 155 -0.55 15.49 -12.40
CA GLN A 155 0.53 16.42 -12.72
C GLN A 155 1.92 15.86 -12.38
N LYS A 156 1.98 14.78 -11.62
CA LYS A 156 3.22 14.11 -11.24
C LYS A 156 3.54 13.04 -12.28
N GLU A 157 4.64 13.22 -13.01
CA GLU A 157 5.01 12.38 -14.18
C GLU A 157 5.17 10.89 -13.84
N THR A 158 5.54 10.58 -12.59
CA THR A 158 5.77 9.21 -12.12
C THR A 158 4.50 8.50 -11.62
N VAL A 159 3.33 9.18 -11.64
CA VAL A 159 2.11 8.70 -10.96
C VAL A 159 1.02 8.31 -11.94
N ASP A 160 0.74 7.02 -12.02
CA ASP A 160 -0.43 6.49 -12.70
C ASP A 160 -1.61 6.40 -11.70
N THR A 161 -2.75 7.07 -12.02
CA THR A 161 -3.94 7.08 -11.15
C THR A 161 -5.15 6.51 -11.85
N PHE A 162 -5.87 5.63 -11.15
CA PHE A 162 -7.10 5.02 -11.62
C PHE A 162 -8.20 5.13 -10.56
N VAL A 163 -9.44 5.22 -11.01
CA VAL A 163 -10.63 5.14 -10.15
C VAL A 163 -11.46 3.96 -10.63
N LEU A 164 -11.69 3.01 -9.76
CA LEU A 164 -12.50 1.82 -10.03
C LEU A 164 -13.82 1.87 -9.27
N SER A 165 -14.85 1.27 -9.85
CA SER A 165 -16.17 1.19 -9.23
C SER A 165 -16.13 0.40 -7.93
N GLY A 166 -16.91 0.83 -6.96
CA GLY A 166 -16.99 0.22 -5.64
C GLY A 166 -16.66 1.19 -4.51
N CYS A 167 -16.83 0.70 -3.30
CA CYS A 167 -16.55 1.43 -2.07
C CYS A 167 -15.10 1.21 -1.61
N HIS A 168 -14.70 1.95 -0.59
CA HIS A 168 -13.45 1.71 0.13
C HIS A 168 -13.34 0.24 0.56
N GLY A 169 -12.23 -0.43 0.28
CA GLY A 169 -12.05 -1.86 0.55
C GLY A 169 -12.49 -2.79 -0.59
N PHE A 170 -12.85 -2.28 -1.77
CA PHE A 170 -13.37 -3.08 -2.89
C PHE A 170 -12.48 -4.24 -3.34
N ALA A 171 -11.18 -4.18 -3.06
CA ALA A 171 -10.22 -5.22 -3.45
C ALA A 171 -10.06 -6.33 -2.40
N ASP A 172 -10.57 -6.12 -1.19
CA ASP A 172 -10.48 -7.10 -0.11
C ASP A 172 -11.66 -8.10 -0.21
N ARG A 173 -11.34 -9.35 -0.65
CA ARG A 173 -12.35 -10.40 -0.83
C ARG A 173 -13.01 -10.90 0.46
N TYR A 174 -12.47 -10.54 1.61
CA TYR A 174 -12.97 -10.94 2.93
C TYR A 174 -13.82 -9.85 3.58
N GLY A 175 -13.79 -8.62 3.02
CA GLY A 175 -14.54 -7.48 3.50
C GLY A 175 -15.94 -7.35 2.86
N ASP A 176 -16.83 -6.63 3.54
CA ASP A 176 -18.23 -6.45 3.13
C ASP A 176 -18.39 -5.66 1.82
N TYR A 177 -17.37 -4.90 1.41
CA TYR A 177 -17.38 -4.02 0.23
C TYR A 177 -16.67 -4.62 -0.98
N TYR A 178 -16.33 -5.91 -0.94
CA TYR A 178 -15.66 -6.57 -2.04
C TYR A 178 -16.44 -6.43 -3.36
N CYS A 179 -15.73 -6.02 -4.39
CA CYS A 179 -16.24 -5.96 -5.75
C CYS A 179 -15.33 -6.78 -6.67
N GLU A 180 -15.75 -7.99 -7.02
CA GLU A 180 -14.95 -8.94 -7.80
C GLU A 180 -14.40 -8.34 -9.09
N GLN A 181 -15.24 -7.62 -9.84
CA GLN A 181 -14.82 -6.99 -11.10
C GLN A 181 -13.70 -5.97 -10.88
N SER A 182 -13.85 -5.09 -9.89
CA SER A 182 -12.85 -4.07 -9.58
C SER A 182 -11.61 -4.65 -8.91
N GLY A 183 -11.77 -5.65 -8.05
CA GLY A 183 -10.67 -6.39 -7.43
C GLY A 183 -9.78 -7.06 -8.47
N ASN A 184 -10.39 -7.81 -9.41
CA ASN A 184 -9.67 -8.47 -10.51
C ASN A 184 -8.99 -7.44 -11.43
N LYS A 185 -9.67 -6.34 -11.77
CA LYS A 185 -9.09 -5.28 -12.58
C LYS A 185 -7.90 -4.61 -11.88
N GLY A 186 -8.00 -4.36 -10.57
CA GLY A 186 -6.91 -3.84 -9.76
C GLY A 186 -5.71 -4.78 -9.75
N LEU A 187 -5.93 -6.08 -9.59
CA LEU A 187 -4.88 -7.09 -9.65
C LEU A 187 -4.16 -7.12 -11.01
N ASP A 188 -4.91 -7.01 -12.13
CA ASP A 188 -4.31 -6.96 -13.46
C ASP A 188 -3.50 -5.69 -13.69
N MET A 189 -3.93 -4.56 -13.11
CA MET A 189 -3.15 -3.32 -13.11
C MET A 189 -1.84 -3.47 -12.34
N VAL A 190 -1.86 -4.12 -11.17
CA VAL A 190 -0.65 -4.43 -10.39
C VAL A 190 0.32 -5.29 -11.21
N LYS A 191 -0.16 -6.38 -11.81
CA LYS A 191 0.68 -7.24 -12.69
C LYS A 191 1.30 -6.47 -13.85
N SER A 192 0.53 -5.55 -14.46
CA SER A 192 1.01 -4.72 -15.55
C SER A 192 2.04 -3.69 -15.10
N PHE A 193 1.83 -3.11 -13.93
CA PHE A 193 2.75 -2.17 -13.30
C PHE A 193 4.08 -2.85 -12.96
N LEU A 194 4.06 -4.03 -12.33
CA LEU A 194 5.28 -4.77 -12.01
C LEU A 194 6.11 -5.06 -13.26
N ARG A 195 5.48 -5.52 -14.35
CA ARG A 195 6.18 -5.74 -15.64
C ARG A 195 6.75 -4.46 -16.28
N LYS A 196 6.19 -3.28 -15.96
CA LYS A 196 6.66 -1.99 -16.47
C LYS A 196 7.90 -1.49 -15.74
N ILE A 197 8.01 -1.83 -14.47
CA ILE A 197 9.12 -1.38 -13.60
C ILE A 197 10.24 -2.43 -13.46
N ASP A 198 10.04 -3.68 -13.95
CA ASP A 198 11.08 -4.71 -14.04
C ASP A 198 12.07 -4.37 -15.16
#